data_8162bc641e03272c03a5b3d57fa4ace8
#
_entry.id   8162bc641e03272c03a5b3d57fa4ace8
#
_cell.length_a   1.000
_cell.length_b   1.000
_cell.length_c   1.000
_cell.angle_alpha   90.00
_cell.angle_beta   90.00
_cell.angle_gamma   90.00
#
_symmetry.space_group_name_H-M   'P 1'
#
loop_
_entity.id
_entity.type
_entity.pdbx_description
1 polymer ?
#
loop_
_entity_poly.entity_id
_entity_poly.type
_entity_poly.pdbx_seq_one_letter_code
_entity_poly.pdbx_strand_id
1 'polypeptide(L)'
;ALGQRGYAVTLAEAGDALGGRILNESRLPGMASYQRVVEHRLAAFNKLPNVETYLASDLSAEQVIAFEARHIVLATGAAWRRDGVGCSRRTALPIAASVPAIFTPDDIFAGKIPGDGPVLVYDDERYIMAGLIAEKLARDGHAVTLMTPETMVSPWSENTLEQHAIQRRILE
;
A
#
# COMPACT_ATOMS: atom_id res chain seq x y z
N ALA A 1 -12.91 -9.70 -13.81
CA ALA A 1 -13.96 -9.07 -14.63
C ALA A 1 -13.78 -9.40 -16.11
N LEU A 2 -12.63 -9.05 -16.77
CA LEU A 2 -12.43 -9.27 -18.22
C LEU A 2 -12.49 -10.77 -18.57
N GLY A 3 -11.74 -11.61 -17.87
CA GLY A 3 -11.78 -13.07 -18.10
C GLY A 3 -13.17 -13.67 -17.93
N GLN A 4 -13.95 -13.24 -16.94
CA GLN A 4 -15.34 -13.67 -16.73
C GLN A 4 -16.29 -13.23 -17.87
N ARG A 5 -15.89 -12.22 -18.64
CA ARG A 5 -16.62 -11.76 -19.83
C ARG A 5 -16.17 -12.44 -21.12
N GLY A 6 -15.24 -13.41 -21.01
CA GLY A 6 -14.76 -14.19 -22.15
C GLY A 6 -13.58 -13.58 -22.91
N TYR A 7 -12.99 -12.47 -22.43
CA TYR A 7 -11.79 -11.93 -23.06
C TYR A 7 -10.58 -12.82 -22.77
N ALA A 8 -9.72 -13.02 -23.75
CA ALA A 8 -8.38 -13.54 -23.52
C ALA A 8 -7.57 -12.46 -22.77
N VAL A 9 -7.00 -12.81 -21.62
CA VAL A 9 -6.29 -11.88 -20.76
C VAL A 9 -4.91 -12.44 -20.43
N THR A 10 -3.89 -11.66 -20.73
CA THR A 10 -2.52 -11.90 -20.28
C THR A 10 -2.22 -10.93 -19.13
N LEU A 11 -1.86 -11.45 -17.96
CA LEU A 11 -1.48 -10.70 -16.78
C LEU A 11 0.01 -10.93 -16.51
N ALA A 12 0.83 -9.89 -16.66
CA ALA A 12 2.23 -9.90 -16.28
C ALA A 12 2.40 -9.16 -14.94
N GLU A 13 3.13 -9.77 -14.02
CA GLU A 13 3.48 -9.25 -12.70
C GLU A 13 4.99 -9.28 -12.53
N ALA A 14 5.60 -8.16 -12.17
CA ALA A 14 7.05 -8.05 -11.96
C ALA A 14 7.53 -8.89 -10.75
N GLY A 15 6.68 -9.03 -9.73
CA GLY A 15 6.98 -9.84 -8.55
C GLY A 15 6.74 -11.33 -8.77
N ASP A 16 7.10 -12.09 -7.76
CA ASP A 16 6.95 -13.55 -7.70
C ASP A 16 5.55 -14.01 -7.25
N ALA A 17 4.70 -13.08 -6.86
CA ALA A 17 3.34 -13.35 -6.38
C ALA A 17 2.35 -12.25 -6.80
N LEU A 18 1.12 -12.64 -7.10
CA LEU A 18 0.02 -11.70 -7.30
C LEU A 18 -0.51 -11.16 -5.97
N GLY A 19 -0.95 -9.90 -5.98
CA GLY A 19 -1.56 -9.25 -4.81
C GLY A 19 -0.96 -7.89 -4.49
N GLY A 20 0.25 -7.64 -4.98
CA GLY A 20 0.92 -6.35 -4.85
C GLY A 20 0.92 -5.83 -3.41
N ARG A 21 0.51 -4.58 -3.22
CA ARG A 21 0.51 -3.89 -1.93
C ARG A 21 -0.30 -4.61 -0.83
N ILE A 22 -1.39 -5.29 -1.17
CA ILE A 22 -2.25 -5.98 -0.19
C ILE A 22 -1.47 -7.05 0.58
N LEU A 23 -0.50 -7.73 -0.06
CA LEU A 23 0.34 -8.74 0.60
C LEU A 23 1.12 -8.17 1.80
N ASN A 24 1.52 -6.91 1.72
CA ASN A 24 2.23 -6.21 2.78
C ASN A 24 1.25 -5.56 3.77
N GLU A 25 0.24 -4.86 3.28
CA GLU A 25 -0.74 -4.16 4.09
C GLU A 25 -1.54 -5.12 4.99
N SER A 26 -1.85 -6.33 4.51
CA SER A 26 -2.54 -7.36 5.29
C SER A 26 -1.75 -7.85 6.52
N ARG A 27 -0.43 -7.56 6.60
CA ARG A 27 0.41 -7.86 7.76
C ARG A 27 0.34 -6.80 8.85
N LEU A 28 -0.26 -5.64 8.57
CA LEU A 28 -0.44 -4.59 9.55
C LEU A 28 -1.51 -4.96 10.60
N PRO A 29 -1.48 -4.35 11.78
CA PRO A 29 -2.44 -4.61 12.83
C PRO A 29 -3.90 -4.47 12.35
N GLY A 30 -4.73 -5.48 12.58
CA GLY A 30 -6.14 -5.48 12.20
C GLY A 30 -6.44 -5.72 10.72
N MET A 31 -5.43 -5.83 9.84
CA MET A 31 -5.62 -5.90 8.38
C MET A 31 -5.59 -7.32 7.79
N ALA A 32 -5.43 -8.35 8.61
CA ALA A 32 -5.27 -9.73 8.13
C ALA A 32 -6.43 -10.22 7.22
N SER A 33 -7.63 -9.71 7.43
CA SER A 33 -8.80 -10.06 6.61
C SER A 33 -8.69 -9.59 5.16
N TYR A 34 -7.86 -8.59 4.87
CA TYR A 34 -7.63 -8.09 3.50
C TYR A 34 -6.94 -9.12 2.61
N GLN A 35 -6.21 -10.07 3.19
CA GLN A 35 -5.61 -11.21 2.47
C GLN A 35 -6.67 -12.02 1.69
N ARG A 36 -7.90 -12.11 2.19
CA ARG A 36 -9.02 -12.78 1.52
C ARG A 36 -9.34 -12.20 0.14
N VAL A 37 -9.05 -10.92 -0.08
CA VAL A 37 -9.25 -10.27 -1.40
C VAL A 37 -8.34 -10.92 -2.43
N VAL A 38 -7.08 -11.15 -2.07
CA VAL A 38 -6.09 -11.81 -2.93
C VAL A 38 -6.50 -13.27 -3.16
N GLU A 39 -6.76 -14.01 -2.09
CA GLU A 39 -7.15 -15.43 -2.15
C GLU A 39 -8.38 -15.65 -3.04
N HIS A 40 -9.41 -14.81 -2.87
CA HIS A 40 -10.61 -14.88 -3.70
C HIS A 40 -10.31 -14.63 -5.19
N ARG A 41 -9.44 -13.66 -5.51
CA ARG A 41 -9.06 -13.35 -6.89
C ARG A 41 -8.24 -14.48 -7.51
N LEU A 42 -7.30 -15.05 -6.78
CA LEU A 42 -6.50 -16.19 -7.22
C LEU A 42 -7.38 -17.42 -7.48
N ALA A 43 -8.29 -17.73 -6.55
CA ALA A 43 -9.25 -18.81 -6.74
C ALA A 43 -10.18 -18.59 -7.96
N ALA A 44 -10.51 -17.34 -8.26
CA ALA A 44 -11.27 -17.01 -9.46
C ALA A 44 -10.44 -17.16 -10.75
N PHE A 45 -9.16 -16.78 -10.74
CA PHE A 45 -8.27 -16.94 -11.91
C PHE A 45 -8.08 -18.40 -12.29
N ASN A 46 -7.89 -19.28 -11.30
CA ASN A 46 -7.74 -20.73 -11.51
C ASN A 46 -8.94 -21.39 -12.22
N LYS A 47 -10.08 -20.72 -12.26
CA LYS A 47 -11.31 -21.20 -12.93
C LYS A 47 -11.48 -20.61 -14.34
N LEU A 48 -10.58 -19.76 -14.79
CA LEU A 48 -10.70 -19.02 -16.04
C LEU A 48 -9.60 -19.45 -17.01
N PRO A 49 -9.87 -20.41 -17.93
CA PRO A 49 -8.87 -20.91 -18.87
C PRO A 49 -8.39 -19.87 -19.89
N ASN A 50 -9.10 -18.77 -20.00
CA ASN A 50 -8.79 -17.62 -20.86
C ASN A 50 -8.01 -16.52 -20.15
N VAL A 51 -7.47 -16.78 -18.95
CA VAL A 51 -6.60 -15.87 -18.21
C VAL A 51 -5.25 -16.56 -18.00
N GLU A 52 -4.22 -16.00 -18.60
CA GLU A 52 -2.84 -16.44 -18.43
C GLU A 52 -2.11 -15.48 -17.51
N THR A 53 -1.28 -16.02 -16.61
CA THR A 53 -0.54 -15.23 -15.63
C THR A 53 0.96 -15.53 -15.71
N TYR A 54 1.75 -14.48 -15.84
CA TYR A 54 3.20 -14.54 -15.88
C TYR A 54 3.76 -13.78 -14.68
N LEU A 55 4.41 -14.50 -13.78
CA LEU A 55 5.12 -13.93 -12.61
C LEU A 55 6.58 -13.65 -12.94
N ALA A 56 7.26 -12.89 -12.09
CA ALA A 56 8.63 -12.45 -12.28
C ALA A 56 8.87 -11.88 -13.70
N SER A 57 7.86 -11.16 -14.20
CA SER A 57 7.81 -10.65 -15.57
C SER A 57 7.71 -9.13 -15.55
N ASP A 58 8.85 -8.49 -15.32
CA ASP A 58 9.01 -7.04 -15.47
C ASP A 58 9.19 -6.71 -16.95
N LEU A 59 8.15 -6.17 -17.57
CA LEU A 59 8.09 -5.94 -19.00
C LEU A 59 8.46 -4.49 -19.36
N SER A 60 9.37 -4.33 -20.35
CA SER A 60 9.61 -3.04 -20.99
C SER A 60 8.44 -2.62 -21.88
N ALA A 61 8.40 -1.34 -22.26
CA ALA A 61 7.39 -0.83 -23.18
C ALA A 61 7.44 -1.54 -24.54
N GLU A 62 8.63 -1.86 -25.05
CA GLU A 62 8.83 -2.58 -26.30
C GLU A 62 8.27 -4.00 -26.24
N GLN A 63 8.49 -4.69 -25.12
CA GLN A 63 7.95 -6.03 -24.90
C GLN A 63 6.41 -6.01 -24.82
N VAL A 64 5.83 -5.02 -24.12
CA VAL A 64 4.38 -4.84 -24.07
C VAL A 64 3.78 -4.58 -25.44
N ILE A 65 4.42 -3.74 -26.26
CA ILE A 65 3.98 -3.46 -27.63
C ILE A 65 4.09 -4.71 -28.52
N ALA A 66 5.14 -5.51 -28.34
CA ALA A 66 5.36 -6.75 -29.10
C ALA A 66 4.28 -7.83 -28.87
N PHE A 67 3.49 -7.73 -27.81
CA PHE A 67 2.31 -8.59 -27.59
C PHE A 67 1.16 -8.28 -28.56
N GLU A 68 1.21 -7.14 -29.27
CA GLU A 68 0.16 -6.70 -30.22
C GLU A 68 -1.25 -6.73 -29.60
N ALA A 69 -1.35 -6.58 -28.28
CA ALA A 69 -2.62 -6.60 -27.56
C ALA A 69 -3.46 -5.39 -27.97
N ARG A 70 -4.73 -5.62 -28.32
CA ARG A 70 -5.66 -4.54 -28.71
C ARG A 70 -5.92 -3.54 -27.56
N HIS A 71 -5.86 -3.99 -26.33
CA HIS A 71 -6.06 -3.19 -25.13
C HIS A 71 -4.97 -3.50 -24.11
N ILE A 72 -4.31 -2.48 -23.63
CA ILE A 72 -3.28 -2.56 -22.59
C ILE A 72 -3.79 -1.83 -21.36
N VAL A 73 -3.72 -2.50 -20.20
CA VAL A 73 -4.09 -1.94 -18.91
C VAL A 73 -2.83 -1.85 -18.04
N LEU A 74 -2.42 -0.65 -17.71
CA LEU A 74 -1.30 -0.41 -16.81
C LEU A 74 -1.79 -0.38 -15.37
N ALA A 75 -1.33 -1.32 -14.55
CA ALA A 75 -1.66 -1.45 -13.14
C ALA A 75 -0.38 -1.63 -12.30
N THR A 76 0.65 -0.84 -12.60
CA THR A 76 2.01 -0.96 -12.05
C THR A 76 2.16 -0.46 -10.62
N GLY A 77 1.06 -0.05 -9.99
CA GLY A 77 1.06 0.42 -8.61
C GLY A 77 1.61 1.84 -8.43
N ALA A 78 1.97 2.16 -7.21
CA ALA A 78 2.57 3.44 -6.83
C ALA A 78 3.52 3.23 -5.63
N ALA A 79 4.48 4.12 -5.48
CA ALA A 79 5.35 4.20 -4.32
C ALA A 79 4.96 5.37 -3.43
N TRP A 80 5.16 5.23 -2.13
CA TRP A 80 4.97 6.32 -1.19
C TRP A 80 6.05 7.40 -1.37
N ARG A 81 5.62 8.65 -1.38
CA ARG A 81 6.53 9.80 -1.48
C ARG A 81 7.28 10.00 -0.17
N ARG A 82 8.58 10.36 -0.30
CA ARG A 82 9.47 10.60 0.83
C ARG A 82 9.65 12.09 1.13
N ASP A 83 9.16 12.94 0.26
CA ASP A 83 9.39 14.39 0.30
C ASP A 83 8.30 15.17 1.07
N GLY A 84 7.32 14.45 1.64
CA GLY A 84 6.24 15.05 2.43
C GLY A 84 5.17 15.78 1.62
N VAL A 85 5.16 15.66 0.28
CA VAL A 85 4.03 16.12 -0.53
C VAL A 85 2.85 15.16 -0.36
N GLY A 86 1.70 15.71 0.02
CA GLY A 86 0.49 14.95 0.31
C GLY A 86 -0.79 15.73 0.02
N CYS A 87 -1.86 15.42 0.74
CA CYS A 87 -3.16 16.04 0.55
C CYS A 87 -3.21 17.50 0.99
N SER A 88 -2.63 17.81 2.14
CA SER A 88 -2.60 19.18 2.71
C SER A 88 -1.41 19.96 2.20
N ARG A 89 -0.28 19.32 2.04
CA ARG A 89 0.96 19.95 1.61
C ARG A 89 1.27 19.63 0.15
N ARG A 90 1.34 20.68 -0.68
CA ARG A 90 1.57 20.56 -2.13
C ARG A 90 3.02 20.78 -2.56
N THR A 91 3.90 21.12 -1.62
CA THR A 91 5.33 21.35 -1.86
C THR A 91 6.18 20.47 -0.96
N ALA A 92 7.34 20.04 -1.45
CA ALA A 92 8.25 19.21 -0.69
C ALA A 92 8.68 19.89 0.63
N LEU A 93 8.90 19.08 1.66
CA LEU A 93 9.47 19.54 2.93
C LEU A 93 10.94 19.90 2.71
N PRO A 94 11.38 21.11 3.10
CA PRO A 94 12.76 21.53 2.87
C PRO A 94 13.78 20.69 3.66
N ILE A 95 13.34 20.05 4.73
CA ILE A 95 14.19 19.22 5.60
C ILE A 95 14.42 17.80 5.06
N ALA A 96 13.64 17.35 4.07
CA ALA A 96 13.69 15.97 3.58
C ALA A 96 15.09 15.55 3.10
N ALA A 97 15.86 16.48 2.55
CA ALA A 97 17.24 16.23 2.11
C ALA A 97 18.26 16.19 3.26
N SER A 98 17.95 16.78 4.42
CA SER A 98 18.86 16.91 5.57
C SER A 98 18.57 15.92 6.69
N VAL A 99 17.40 15.25 6.68
CA VAL A 99 17.03 14.28 7.71
C VAL A 99 17.39 12.88 7.24
N PRO A 100 18.36 12.21 7.89
CA PRO A 100 18.90 10.93 7.43
C PRO A 100 17.93 9.76 7.60
N ALA A 101 16.86 9.91 8.37
CA ALA A 101 15.97 8.85 8.79
C ALA A 101 14.50 9.14 8.44
N ILE A 102 14.22 9.43 7.17
CA ILE A 102 12.83 9.49 6.68
C ILE A 102 12.45 8.13 6.12
N PHE A 103 11.40 7.55 6.68
CA PHE A 103 10.82 6.28 6.26
C PHE A 103 9.47 6.52 5.60
N THR A 104 9.16 5.69 4.63
CA THR A 104 7.83 5.58 4.04
C THR A 104 7.20 4.25 4.47
N PRO A 105 5.88 4.06 4.30
CA PRO A 105 5.28 2.73 4.48
C PRO A 105 5.98 1.63 3.68
N ASP A 106 6.45 1.93 2.46
CA ASP A 106 7.18 0.95 1.64
C ASP A 106 8.51 0.51 2.29
N ASP A 107 9.20 1.41 3.01
CA ASP A 107 10.40 1.04 3.76
C ASP A 107 10.08 0.10 4.94
N ILE A 108 9.00 0.39 5.66
CA ILE A 108 8.55 -0.46 6.78
C ILE A 108 8.13 -1.84 6.25
N PHE A 109 7.45 -1.92 5.10
CA PHE A 109 7.12 -3.19 4.44
C PHE A 109 8.35 -3.96 3.98
N ALA A 110 9.39 -3.26 3.57
CA ALA A 110 10.69 -3.86 3.22
C ALA A 110 11.52 -4.29 4.45
N GLY A 111 10.97 -4.14 5.66
CA GLY A 111 11.63 -4.53 6.91
C GLY A 111 12.66 -3.53 7.41
N LYS A 112 12.70 -2.31 6.86
CA LYS A 112 13.53 -1.25 7.43
C LYS A 112 12.89 -0.76 8.72
N ILE A 113 13.65 -0.78 9.80
CA ILE A 113 13.20 -0.41 11.13
C ILE A 113 13.82 0.93 11.50
N PRO A 114 13.05 1.90 12.03
CA PRO A 114 13.63 3.08 12.65
C PRO A 114 14.61 2.69 13.75
N GLY A 115 15.70 3.46 13.88
CA GLY A 115 16.67 3.25 14.96
C GLY A 115 16.08 3.51 16.35
N ASP A 116 16.90 3.36 17.38
CA ASP A 116 16.52 3.68 18.74
C ASP A 116 16.11 5.16 18.88
N GLY A 117 15.03 5.42 19.62
CA GLY A 117 14.52 6.76 19.86
C GLY A 117 13.06 6.95 19.48
N PRO A 118 12.51 8.14 19.73
CA PRO A 118 11.12 8.45 19.41
C PRO A 118 10.92 8.55 17.89
N VAL A 119 9.78 8.01 17.42
CA VAL A 119 9.38 8.04 16.03
C VAL A 119 8.20 8.98 15.84
N LEU A 120 8.32 9.92 14.91
CA LEU A 120 7.21 10.76 14.47
C LEU A 120 6.59 10.16 13.20
N VAL A 121 5.34 9.81 13.25
CA VAL A 121 4.53 9.42 12.09
C VAL A 121 3.73 10.64 11.65
N TYR A 122 4.02 11.17 10.45
CA TYR A 122 3.29 12.29 9.87
C TYR A 122 2.24 11.78 8.88
N ASP A 123 0.97 12.02 9.18
CA ASP A 123 -0.18 11.62 8.37
C ASP A 123 -0.66 12.79 7.51
N ASP A 124 -0.48 12.71 6.19
CA ASP A 124 -1.14 13.58 5.23
C ASP A 124 -1.91 12.76 4.16
N GLU A 125 -2.08 11.46 4.40
CA GLU A 125 -2.91 10.57 3.58
C GLU A 125 -4.39 10.63 4.00
N ARG A 126 -4.65 10.86 5.29
CA ARG A 126 -5.97 11.04 5.90
C ARG A 126 -6.83 9.76 5.99
N TYR A 127 -6.29 8.60 5.67
CA TYR A 127 -7.02 7.33 5.69
C TYR A 127 -6.43 6.40 6.78
N ILE A 128 -6.05 5.19 6.45
CA ILE A 128 -5.70 4.19 7.47
C ILE A 128 -4.19 4.02 7.68
N MET A 129 -3.36 4.37 6.69
CA MET A 129 -1.98 3.92 6.65
C MET A 129 -1.14 4.45 7.82
N ALA A 130 -1.23 5.73 8.11
CA ALA A 130 -0.44 6.34 9.18
C ALA A 130 -0.79 5.75 10.55
N GLY A 131 -2.09 5.55 10.82
CA GLY A 131 -2.55 4.92 12.05
C GLY A 131 -2.06 3.48 12.19
N LEU A 132 -2.12 2.69 11.12
CA LEU A 132 -1.65 1.31 11.13
C LEU A 132 -0.13 1.20 11.30
N ILE A 133 0.65 2.10 10.68
CA ILE A 133 2.11 2.15 10.87
C ILE A 133 2.44 2.58 12.30
N ALA A 134 1.73 3.59 12.85
CA ALA A 134 1.93 4.02 14.23
C ALA A 134 1.66 2.88 15.21
N GLU A 135 0.54 2.17 15.06
CA GLU A 135 0.19 1.01 15.88
C GLU A 135 1.24 -0.11 15.76
N LYS A 136 1.70 -0.40 14.54
CA LYS A 136 2.76 -1.40 14.32
C LYS A 136 4.03 -1.02 15.06
N LEU A 137 4.52 0.20 14.88
CA LEU A 137 5.76 0.67 15.48
C LEU A 137 5.67 0.71 17.03
N ALA A 138 4.52 1.10 17.57
CA ALA A 138 4.28 1.05 19.02
C ALA A 138 4.32 -0.39 19.55
N ARG A 139 3.72 -1.35 18.85
CA ARG A 139 3.79 -2.77 19.18
C ARG A 139 5.20 -3.35 19.08
N ASP A 140 6.00 -2.80 18.17
CA ASP A 140 7.42 -3.17 18.02
C ASP A 140 8.32 -2.53 19.11
N GLY A 141 7.74 -1.71 20.01
CA GLY A 141 8.43 -1.15 21.17
C GLY A 141 8.94 0.28 21.00
N HIS A 142 8.62 0.96 19.90
CA HIS A 142 9.00 2.35 19.69
C HIS A 142 8.07 3.32 20.44
N ALA A 143 8.63 4.42 20.96
CA ALA A 143 7.86 5.57 21.41
C ALA A 143 7.36 6.34 20.18
N VAL A 144 6.06 6.30 19.90
CA VAL A 144 5.48 6.85 18.68
C VAL A 144 4.65 8.10 18.96
N THR A 145 4.85 9.13 18.15
CA THR A 145 3.95 10.29 18.06
C THR A 145 3.30 10.31 16.68
N LEU A 146 1.97 10.25 16.63
CA LEU A 146 1.21 10.44 15.40
C LEU A 146 0.78 11.90 15.26
N MET A 147 1.16 12.52 14.15
CA MET A 147 0.82 13.90 13.81
C MET A 147 0.02 13.95 12.52
N THR A 148 -1.06 14.69 12.51
CA THR A 148 -1.89 14.94 11.33
C THR A 148 -2.29 16.42 11.24
N PRO A 149 -2.44 17.01 10.07
CA PRO A 149 -3.00 18.35 9.90
C PRO A 149 -4.52 18.41 10.10
N GLU A 150 -5.16 17.26 10.27
CA GLU A 150 -6.60 17.12 10.47
C GLU A 150 -6.99 17.23 11.96
N THR A 151 -8.27 17.44 12.23
CA THR A 151 -8.82 17.54 13.60
C THR A 151 -8.95 16.18 14.28
N MET A 152 -8.86 15.10 13.53
CA MET A 152 -8.92 13.72 14.00
C MET A 152 -8.00 12.82 13.17
N VAL A 153 -7.64 11.66 13.71
CA VAL A 153 -6.87 10.67 12.94
C VAL A 153 -7.77 9.96 11.93
N SER A 154 -7.23 9.67 10.75
CA SER A 154 -7.89 8.89 9.71
C SER A 154 -9.31 9.39 9.34
N PRO A 155 -9.54 10.69 9.08
CA PRO A 155 -10.89 11.22 8.88
C PRO A 155 -11.64 10.58 7.69
N TRP A 156 -10.92 10.14 6.65
CA TRP A 156 -11.51 9.45 5.50
C TRP A 156 -12.19 8.13 5.88
N SER A 157 -11.76 7.49 6.97
CA SER A 157 -12.34 6.23 7.43
C SER A 157 -13.71 6.39 8.11
N GLU A 158 -14.21 7.60 8.28
CA GLU A 158 -15.62 7.84 8.59
C GLU A 158 -16.54 7.27 7.49
N ASN A 159 -16.11 7.37 6.23
CA ASN A 159 -16.87 6.83 5.08
C ASN A 159 -16.96 5.29 5.09
N THR A 160 -16.02 4.62 5.74
CA THR A 160 -16.02 3.15 5.91
C THR A 160 -16.51 2.71 7.30
N LEU A 161 -16.93 3.66 8.14
CA LEU A 161 -17.37 3.44 9.52
C LEU A 161 -16.29 2.84 10.45
N GLU A 162 -15.01 3.01 10.11
CA GLU A 162 -13.86 2.46 10.84
C GLU A 162 -13.14 3.48 11.72
N GLN A 163 -13.41 4.79 11.54
CA GLN A 163 -12.65 5.86 12.16
C GLN A 163 -12.57 5.73 13.71
N HIS A 164 -13.69 5.53 14.37
CA HIS A 164 -13.71 5.37 15.82
C HIS A 164 -12.92 4.16 16.33
N ALA A 165 -12.97 3.04 15.58
CA ALA A 165 -12.21 1.83 15.92
C ALA A 165 -10.70 2.03 15.73
N ILE A 166 -10.29 2.78 14.69
CA ILE A 166 -8.90 3.12 14.44
C ILE A 166 -8.38 4.03 15.54
N GLN A 167 -9.09 5.13 15.82
CA GLN A 167 -8.70 6.10 16.85
C GLN A 167 -8.59 5.44 18.23
N ARG A 168 -9.54 4.59 18.59
CA ARG A 168 -9.52 3.86 19.86
C ARG A 168 -8.26 3.00 20.00
N ARG A 169 -7.89 2.24 18.97
CA ARG A 169 -6.68 1.39 18.99
C ARG A 169 -5.36 2.17 19.09
N ILE A 170 -5.34 3.41 18.61
CA ILE A 170 -4.16 4.27 18.71
C ILE A 170 -4.03 4.89 20.10
N LEU A 171 -5.15 5.13 20.81
CA LEU A 171 -5.17 5.75 22.12
C LEU A 171 -5.03 4.74 23.29
N GLU A 172 -5.33 3.48 23.08
CA GLU A 172 -5.16 2.36 24.02
C GLU A 172 -3.71 1.80 23.98
#